data_4a92dcb2a31c6d822db3fd1036511685
#
_entry.id   4a92dcb2a31c6d822db3fd1036511685
#
_cell.length_a   1.000
_cell.length_b   1.000
_cell.length_c   1.000
_cell.angle_alpha   90.00
_cell.angle_beta   90.00
_cell.angle_gamma   90.00
#
_symmetry.space_group_name_H-M   'P 1'
#
loop_
_entity.id
_entity.type
_entity.pdbx_description
1 polymer ?
#
loop_
_entity_poly.entity_id
_entity_poly.type
_entity_poly.pdbx_seq_one_letter_code
_entity_poly.pdbx_strand_id
1 'polypeptide(L)'
;VYFPSTIMIPTVRASAALRAPLRAVMRAPPSVRAFSTSIVRRRIEENISGERLAQLLQEQSAKPLLVDFVAEWCGPCKMLSPVLHKLASSPDLVGGKDIDLVTMDVDHEIGAAQKYGVRAMPTVIAFKDGRPVSQFVGVLPEAQLRQFIQGL
;
A
#
# COMPACT_ATOMS: atom_id res chain seq x y z
N VAL A 1 -28.38 -22.93 -94.34
CA VAL A 1 -29.82 -22.69 -94.47
C VAL A 1 -30.46 -23.31 -93.26
N TYR A 2 -30.96 -22.59 -92.35
CA TYR A 2 -32.13 -22.71 -91.50
C TYR A 2 -31.85 -22.14 -90.06
N PHE A 3 -32.41 -20.96 -89.87
CA PHE A 3 -32.85 -20.52 -88.55
C PHE A 3 -34.14 -21.27 -88.24
N PRO A 4 -34.51 -21.51 -86.97
CA PRO A 4 -35.18 -20.51 -86.18
C PRO A 4 -35.17 -20.65 -84.64
N SER A 5 -35.75 -19.64 -84.11
CA SER A 5 -36.63 -19.54 -82.96
C SER A 5 -36.04 -19.24 -81.62
N THR A 6 -36.00 -17.99 -81.38
CA THR A 6 -35.96 -17.32 -80.05
C THR A 6 -37.07 -17.82 -79.15
N ILE A 7 -36.74 -18.35 -77.99
CA ILE A 7 -37.66 -18.56 -76.88
C ILE A 7 -37.35 -17.53 -75.79
N MET A 8 -38.30 -16.55 -75.74
CA MET A 8 -38.31 -15.57 -74.62
C MET A 8 -38.77 -16.27 -73.34
N ILE A 9 -37.91 -16.28 -72.33
CA ILE A 9 -38.24 -16.69 -70.95
C ILE A 9 -38.52 -15.42 -70.14
N PRO A 10 -39.64 -15.28 -69.44
CA PRO A 10 -39.92 -14.09 -68.66
C PRO A 10 -39.09 -14.15 -67.36
N THR A 11 -38.29 -13.12 -67.12
CA THR A 11 -37.56 -12.90 -65.85
C THR A 11 -38.54 -12.59 -64.73
N VAL A 12 -38.67 -13.53 -63.83
CA VAL A 12 -39.37 -13.33 -62.56
C VAL A 12 -38.46 -12.47 -61.68
N ARG A 13 -38.85 -11.25 -61.40
CA ARG A 13 -38.22 -10.38 -60.41
C ARG A 13 -38.50 -10.96 -59.02
N ALA A 14 -37.53 -11.61 -58.43
CA ALA A 14 -37.53 -11.96 -56.99
C ALA A 14 -37.28 -10.68 -56.21
N SER A 15 -38.29 -10.18 -55.51
CA SER A 15 -38.12 -9.15 -54.49
C SER A 15 -37.32 -9.67 -53.34
N ALA A 16 -36.06 -9.25 -53.25
CA ALA A 16 -35.22 -9.48 -52.08
C ALA A 16 -35.75 -8.65 -50.90
N ALA A 17 -36.50 -9.30 -50.03
CA ALA A 17 -36.84 -8.73 -48.74
C ALA A 17 -35.57 -8.56 -47.92
N LEU A 18 -35.16 -7.32 -47.70
CA LEU A 18 -34.07 -6.94 -46.83
C LEU A 18 -34.42 -7.35 -45.38
N ARG A 19 -33.96 -8.52 -44.98
CA ARG A 19 -33.94 -8.90 -43.56
C ARG A 19 -32.79 -8.18 -42.91
N ALA A 20 -33.09 -7.09 -42.20
CA ALA A 20 -32.14 -6.44 -41.31
C ALA A 20 -31.71 -7.43 -40.21
N PRO A 21 -30.40 -7.60 -39.95
CA PRO A 21 -29.96 -8.41 -38.82
C PRO A 21 -30.39 -7.70 -37.54
N LEU A 22 -31.14 -8.37 -36.67
CA LEU A 22 -31.34 -7.95 -35.29
C LEU A 22 -29.97 -7.91 -34.64
N ARG A 23 -29.43 -6.70 -34.50
CA ARG A 23 -28.27 -6.46 -33.64
C ARG A 23 -28.70 -6.79 -32.22
N ALA A 24 -28.32 -7.98 -31.75
CA ALA A 24 -28.38 -8.33 -30.34
C ALA A 24 -27.53 -7.31 -29.59
N VAL A 25 -28.18 -6.37 -28.93
CA VAL A 25 -27.53 -5.48 -27.97
C VAL A 25 -27.10 -6.37 -26.79
N MET A 26 -25.89 -6.90 -26.86
CA MET A 26 -25.26 -7.52 -25.71
C MET A 26 -25.09 -6.42 -24.67
N ARG A 27 -26.05 -6.34 -23.75
CA ARG A 27 -25.94 -5.55 -22.54
C ARG A 27 -24.75 -6.14 -21.75
N ALA A 28 -23.62 -5.42 -21.73
CA ALA A 28 -22.51 -5.76 -20.88
C ALA A 28 -23.02 -5.89 -19.43
N PRO A 29 -22.65 -6.95 -18.71
CA PRO A 29 -23.05 -7.08 -17.32
C PRO A 29 -22.49 -5.88 -16.55
N PRO A 30 -23.24 -5.35 -15.54
CA PRO A 30 -22.73 -4.27 -14.71
C PRO A 30 -21.41 -4.73 -14.10
N SER A 31 -20.36 -3.95 -14.36
CA SER A 31 -19.05 -4.15 -13.74
C SER A 31 -19.25 -4.05 -12.24
N VAL A 32 -19.35 -5.20 -11.58
CA VAL A 32 -19.27 -5.28 -10.11
C VAL A 32 -17.86 -4.82 -9.76
N ARG A 33 -17.74 -3.55 -9.37
CA ARG A 33 -16.52 -3.08 -8.71
C ARG A 33 -16.37 -3.95 -7.47
N ALA A 34 -15.50 -4.95 -7.56
CA ALA A 34 -15.04 -5.67 -6.39
C ALA A 34 -14.46 -4.61 -5.45
N PHE A 35 -15.17 -4.32 -4.36
CA PHE A 35 -14.59 -3.59 -3.25
C PHE A 35 -13.51 -4.52 -2.71
N SER A 36 -12.28 -4.34 -3.18
CA SER A 36 -11.11 -4.90 -2.54
C SER A 36 -11.05 -4.25 -1.18
N THR A 37 -11.63 -4.91 -0.20
CA THR A 37 -11.41 -4.58 1.21
C THR A 37 -9.95 -4.92 1.44
N SER A 38 -9.07 -3.95 1.17
CA SER A 38 -7.68 -4.01 1.58
C SER A 38 -7.73 -4.16 3.10
N ILE A 39 -7.52 -5.38 3.58
CA ILE A 39 -7.26 -5.61 4.99
C ILE A 39 -5.99 -4.84 5.28
N VAL A 40 -6.15 -3.71 5.93
CA VAL A 40 -5.04 -2.87 6.36
C VAL A 40 -4.29 -3.68 7.42
N ARG A 41 -3.33 -4.48 6.97
CA ARG A 41 -2.44 -5.21 7.87
C ARG A 41 -1.51 -4.19 8.51
N ARG A 42 -1.67 -3.98 9.80
CA ARG A 42 -0.66 -3.30 10.62
C ARG A 42 0.56 -4.19 10.71
N ARG A 43 1.70 -3.60 10.47
CA ARG A 43 2.97 -4.30 10.54
C ARG A 43 3.67 -3.87 11.82
N ILE A 44 3.98 -4.85 12.66
CA ILE A 44 4.87 -4.68 13.80
C ILE A 44 5.91 -5.77 13.68
N GLU A 45 7.15 -5.39 13.38
CA GLU A 45 8.28 -6.30 13.24
C GLU A 45 9.39 -5.89 14.23
N GLU A 46 9.95 -6.85 14.94
CA GLU A 46 11.01 -6.59 15.93
C GLU A 46 12.36 -7.02 15.39
N ASN A 47 13.41 -6.26 15.74
CA ASN A 47 14.81 -6.56 15.41
C ASN A 47 15.03 -6.83 13.92
N ILE A 48 14.51 -5.94 13.07
CA ILE A 48 14.68 -6.07 11.62
C ILE A 48 16.11 -5.72 11.19
N SER A 49 16.57 -6.34 10.10
CA SER A 49 17.87 -5.99 9.49
C SER A 49 17.77 -4.72 8.64
N GLY A 50 18.93 -4.11 8.35
CA GLY A 50 19.04 -2.97 7.45
C GLY A 50 18.54 -3.29 6.04
N GLU A 51 18.71 -4.53 5.56
CA GLU A 51 18.15 -4.99 4.28
C GLU A 51 16.62 -5.02 4.33
N ARG A 52 16.06 -5.53 5.43
CA ARG A 52 14.61 -5.55 5.62
C ARG A 52 14.03 -4.14 5.65
N LEU A 53 14.69 -3.22 6.36
CA LEU A 53 14.31 -1.81 6.34
C LEU A 53 14.34 -1.23 4.91
N ALA A 54 15.38 -1.53 4.14
CA ALA A 54 15.47 -1.07 2.76
C ALA A 54 14.31 -1.58 1.89
N GLN A 55 13.90 -2.84 2.07
CA GLN A 55 12.72 -3.41 1.39
C GLN A 55 11.44 -2.68 1.78
N LEU A 56 11.22 -2.46 3.09
CA LEU A 56 10.04 -1.77 3.60
C LEU A 56 9.93 -0.34 3.07
N LEU A 57 11.05 0.35 2.95
CA LEU A 57 11.09 1.72 2.41
C LEU A 57 10.87 1.78 0.89
N GLN A 58 11.08 0.67 0.17
CA GLN A 58 10.74 0.56 -1.25
C GLN A 58 9.28 0.18 -1.48
N GLU A 59 8.65 -0.49 -0.51
CA GLU A 59 7.21 -0.75 -0.53
C GLU A 59 6.50 0.61 -0.38
N GLN A 60 6.01 1.20 -1.48
CA GLN A 60 5.26 2.46 -1.45
C GLN A 60 3.97 2.29 -0.64
N SER A 61 4.09 2.41 0.66
CA SER A 61 2.96 2.35 1.58
C SER A 61 2.50 3.77 1.88
N ALA A 62 1.20 4.02 1.75
CA ALA A 62 0.60 5.29 2.17
C ALA A 62 0.68 5.52 3.69
N LYS A 63 1.07 4.49 4.45
CA LYS A 63 1.19 4.53 5.91
C LYS A 63 2.57 4.99 6.32
N PRO A 64 2.68 5.84 7.33
CA PRO A 64 3.96 6.10 7.98
C PRO A 64 4.54 4.83 8.59
N LEU A 65 5.85 4.63 8.43
CA LEU A 65 6.63 3.60 9.08
C LEU A 65 7.46 4.24 10.19
N LEU A 66 7.25 3.82 11.42
CA LEU A 66 8.11 4.18 12.56
C LEU A 66 9.22 3.16 12.71
N VAL A 67 10.45 3.61 12.77
CA VAL A 67 11.64 2.80 13.07
C VAL A 67 12.16 3.22 14.43
N ASP A 68 12.04 2.32 15.42
CA ASP A 68 12.56 2.50 16.77
C ASP A 68 13.96 1.88 16.86
N PHE A 69 14.98 2.72 16.90
CA PHE A 69 16.37 2.31 17.07
C PHE A 69 16.65 2.09 18.55
N VAL A 70 16.95 0.84 18.89
CA VAL A 70 17.12 0.36 20.25
C VAL A 70 18.46 -0.32 20.45
N ALA A 71 18.80 -0.62 21.72
CA ALA A 71 19.88 -1.52 22.06
C ALA A 71 19.46 -2.36 23.28
N GLU A 72 20.01 -3.55 23.42
CA GLU A 72 19.67 -4.47 24.51
C GLU A 72 19.97 -3.88 25.91
N TRP A 73 21.07 -3.16 26.05
CA TRP A 73 21.49 -2.48 27.28
C TRP A 73 20.74 -1.17 27.55
N CYS A 74 19.92 -0.69 26.64
CA CYS A 74 19.25 0.60 26.75
C CYS A 74 18.00 0.53 27.65
N GLY A 75 18.15 0.95 28.92
CA GLY A 75 17.04 1.01 29.88
C GLY A 75 15.85 1.88 29.40
N PRO A 76 16.09 3.12 28.92
CA PRO A 76 15.03 3.99 28.39
C PRO A 76 14.27 3.39 27.20
N CYS A 77 14.94 2.62 26.33
CA CYS A 77 14.28 1.93 25.21
C CYS A 77 13.20 0.95 25.71
N LYS A 78 13.49 0.22 26.77
CA LYS A 78 12.55 -0.74 27.40
C LYS A 78 11.28 -0.07 27.93
N MET A 79 11.33 1.23 28.22
CA MET A 79 10.16 2.00 28.63
C MET A 79 9.38 2.56 27.43
N LEU A 80 10.06 2.95 26.35
CA LEU A 80 9.46 3.56 25.17
C LEU A 80 8.78 2.53 24.27
N SER A 81 9.47 1.44 23.93
CA SER A 81 9.01 0.46 22.94
C SER A 81 7.62 -0.11 23.24
N PRO A 82 7.26 -0.50 24.49
CA PRO A 82 5.91 -0.98 24.78
C PRO A 82 4.82 0.07 24.53
N VAL A 83 5.13 1.36 24.74
CA VAL A 83 4.18 2.45 24.49
C VAL A 83 3.99 2.64 22.98
N LEU A 84 5.06 2.58 22.19
CA LEU A 84 5.00 2.63 20.73
C LEU A 84 4.19 1.45 20.17
N HIS A 85 4.41 0.23 20.68
CA HIS A 85 3.65 -0.96 20.30
C HIS A 85 2.15 -0.78 20.58
N LYS A 86 1.80 -0.26 21.76
CA LYS A 86 0.41 0.04 22.14
C LYS A 86 -0.21 1.04 21.15
N LEU A 87 0.49 2.13 20.83
CA LEU A 87 -0.02 3.16 19.93
C LEU A 87 -0.14 2.65 18.49
N ALA A 88 0.84 1.89 18.01
CA ALA A 88 0.78 1.26 16.69
C ALA A 88 -0.33 0.23 16.56
N SER A 89 -0.65 -0.47 17.65
CA SER A 89 -1.73 -1.47 17.68
C SER A 89 -3.13 -0.86 17.78
N SER A 90 -3.23 0.40 18.22
CA SER A 90 -4.52 1.04 18.56
C SER A 90 -4.65 2.41 17.87
N PRO A 91 -5.09 2.48 16.61
CA PRO A 91 -5.23 3.73 15.86
C PRO A 91 -6.10 4.76 16.54
N ASP A 92 -7.11 4.31 17.27
CA ASP A 92 -8.04 5.21 17.99
C ASP A 92 -7.30 6.12 18.97
N LEU A 93 -6.19 5.65 19.55
CA LEU A 93 -5.34 6.42 20.45
C LEU A 93 -4.54 7.52 19.73
N VAL A 94 -4.37 7.41 18.43
CA VAL A 94 -3.58 8.33 17.59
C VAL A 94 -4.41 9.01 16.51
N GLY A 95 -5.70 9.25 16.80
CA GLY A 95 -6.60 9.97 15.90
C GLY A 95 -6.98 9.20 14.63
N GLY A 96 -7.06 7.87 14.70
CA GLY A 96 -7.38 7.01 13.57
C GLY A 96 -6.22 6.78 12.59
N LYS A 97 -5.02 7.26 12.90
CA LYS A 97 -3.84 7.02 12.08
C LYS A 97 -3.39 5.57 12.13
N ASP A 98 -3.18 5.02 10.97
CA ASP A 98 -2.64 3.69 10.78
C ASP A 98 -1.14 3.81 10.50
N ILE A 99 -0.32 3.22 11.34
CA ILE A 99 1.13 3.26 11.26
C ILE A 99 1.70 1.85 11.30
N ASP A 100 2.81 1.65 10.64
CA ASP A 100 3.64 0.46 10.79
C ASP A 100 4.80 0.78 11.77
N LEU A 101 5.18 -0.19 12.59
CA LEU A 101 6.25 -0.05 13.58
C LEU A 101 7.26 -1.16 13.40
N VAL A 102 8.53 -0.81 13.36
CA VAL A 102 9.62 -1.78 13.40
C VAL A 102 10.66 -1.36 14.42
N THR A 103 11.30 -2.33 15.06
CA THR A 103 12.45 -2.07 15.92
C THR A 103 13.73 -2.56 15.24
N MET A 104 14.84 -1.87 15.51
CA MET A 104 16.15 -2.18 14.95
C MET A 104 17.21 -2.04 16.04
N ASP A 105 17.96 -3.12 16.27
CA ASP A 105 19.07 -3.11 17.23
C ASP A 105 20.29 -2.45 16.58
N VAL A 106 20.76 -1.36 17.18
CA VAL A 106 21.91 -0.58 16.65
C VAL A 106 23.24 -1.31 16.80
N ASP A 107 23.36 -2.23 17.74
CA ASP A 107 24.58 -3.01 17.95
C ASP A 107 24.75 -4.09 16.86
N HIS A 108 23.64 -4.60 16.34
CA HIS A 108 23.63 -5.55 15.23
C HIS A 108 23.61 -4.83 13.86
N GLU A 109 22.97 -3.68 13.77
CA GLU A 109 22.73 -2.94 12.52
C GLU A 109 23.44 -1.58 12.49
N ILE A 110 24.74 -1.59 12.83
CA ILE A 110 25.59 -0.39 12.92
C ILE A 110 25.54 0.44 11.62
N GLY A 111 25.57 -0.22 10.47
CA GLY A 111 25.52 0.45 9.16
C GLY A 111 24.23 1.23 8.94
N ALA A 112 23.09 0.68 9.35
CA ALA A 112 21.80 1.36 9.26
C ALA A 112 21.74 2.52 10.25
N ALA A 113 22.17 2.33 11.50
CA ALA A 113 22.22 3.38 12.50
C ALA A 113 23.06 4.59 12.03
N GLN A 114 24.23 4.32 11.45
CA GLN A 114 25.11 5.37 10.90
C GLN A 114 24.48 6.08 9.70
N LYS A 115 23.88 5.34 8.78
CA LYS A 115 23.20 5.88 7.60
C LYS A 115 22.12 6.88 7.96
N TYR A 116 21.36 6.63 9.02
CA TYR A 116 20.29 7.51 9.49
C TYR A 116 20.72 8.48 10.59
N GLY A 117 22.00 8.53 10.91
CA GLY A 117 22.56 9.49 11.87
C GLY A 117 22.15 9.26 13.31
N VAL A 118 21.84 8.02 13.68
CA VAL A 118 21.50 7.63 15.06
C VAL A 118 22.74 7.75 15.93
N ARG A 119 22.68 8.58 16.98
CA ARG A 119 23.82 8.85 17.89
C ARG A 119 23.49 8.60 19.35
N ALA A 120 22.23 8.40 19.67
CA ALA A 120 21.76 8.15 21.03
C ALA A 120 20.50 7.27 20.98
N MET A 121 20.25 6.49 22.02
CA MET A 121 19.09 5.62 22.13
C MET A 121 18.18 6.04 23.29
N PRO A 122 16.85 5.85 23.13
CA PRO A 122 16.17 5.49 21.88
C PRO A 122 16.15 6.65 20.89
N THR A 123 16.20 6.35 19.60
CA THR A 123 15.87 7.28 18.50
C THR A 123 14.77 6.68 17.68
N VAL A 124 13.70 7.42 17.47
CA VAL A 124 12.58 7.00 16.60
C VAL A 124 12.56 7.88 15.38
N ILE A 125 12.57 7.28 14.19
CA ILE A 125 12.50 7.96 12.91
C ILE A 125 11.22 7.54 12.21
N ALA A 126 10.41 8.52 11.80
CA ALA A 126 9.24 8.29 10.97
C ALA A 126 9.59 8.43 9.49
N PHE A 127 9.21 7.44 8.71
CA PHE A 127 9.37 7.42 7.26
C PHE A 127 8.01 7.52 6.58
N LYS A 128 7.96 8.21 5.45
CA LYS A 128 6.82 8.28 4.56
C LYS A 128 7.32 8.30 3.12
N ASP A 129 6.71 7.51 2.26
CA ASP A 129 7.13 7.38 0.85
C ASP A 129 8.64 7.09 0.71
N GLY A 130 9.16 6.21 1.58
CA GLY A 130 10.56 5.78 1.60
C GLY A 130 11.56 6.83 2.11
N ARG A 131 11.11 7.98 2.64
CA ARG A 131 11.97 9.08 3.11
C ARG A 131 11.73 9.39 4.59
N PRO A 132 12.76 9.72 5.36
CA PRO A 132 12.57 10.20 6.72
C PRO A 132 11.86 11.56 6.70
N VAL A 133 10.78 11.69 7.45
CA VAL A 133 9.97 12.91 7.52
C VAL A 133 10.01 13.60 8.89
N SER A 134 10.23 12.83 9.94
CA SER A 134 10.32 13.35 11.31
C SER A 134 11.11 12.39 12.20
N GLN A 135 11.66 12.90 13.28
CA GLN A 135 12.36 12.07 14.28
C GLN A 135 12.34 12.70 15.65
N PHE A 136 12.52 11.88 16.67
CA PHE A 136 12.85 12.34 18.02
C PHE A 136 13.88 11.43 18.67
N VAL A 137 14.54 11.95 19.70
CA VAL A 137 15.57 11.24 20.48
C VAL A 137 15.15 11.24 21.95
N GLY A 138 15.32 10.11 22.61
CA GLY A 138 14.96 9.92 24.02
C GLY A 138 13.52 9.49 24.21
N VAL A 139 13.09 9.42 25.46
CA VAL A 139 11.74 9.00 25.84
C VAL A 139 10.81 10.20 25.85
N LEU A 140 9.70 10.10 25.15
CA LEU A 140 8.61 11.09 25.18
C LEU A 140 7.43 10.56 26.02
N PRO A 141 6.73 11.42 26.77
CA PRO A 141 5.45 11.08 27.37
C PRO A 141 4.43 10.63 26.32
N GLU A 142 3.52 9.70 26.68
CA GLU A 142 2.53 9.13 25.73
C GLU A 142 1.74 10.21 25.00
N ALA A 143 1.39 11.31 25.66
CA ALA A 143 0.66 12.41 25.03
C ALA A 143 1.45 13.05 23.86
N GLN A 144 2.77 13.23 24.04
CA GLN A 144 3.62 13.78 22.98
C GLN A 144 3.87 12.77 21.87
N LEU A 145 3.96 11.47 22.18
CA LEU A 145 4.04 10.40 21.17
C LEU A 145 2.78 10.37 20.30
N ARG A 146 1.59 10.52 20.90
CA ARG A 146 0.33 10.63 20.17
C ARG A 146 0.33 11.83 19.21
N GLN A 147 0.76 13.00 19.70
CA GLN A 147 0.88 14.21 18.88
C GLN A 147 1.87 14.03 17.74
N PHE A 148 3.04 13.42 18.02
CA PHE A 148 4.03 13.10 17.00
C PHE A 148 3.45 12.23 15.89
N ILE A 149 2.76 11.15 16.26
CA ILE A 149 2.14 10.23 15.28
C ILE A 149 1.01 10.92 14.52
N GLN A 150 0.18 11.72 15.19
CA GLN A 150 -0.90 12.47 14.54
C GLN A 150 -0.40 13.49 13.53
N GLY A 151 0.79 14.03 13.72
CA GLY A 151 1.45 15.00 12.84
C GLY A 151 2.05 14.39 11.55
N LEU A 152 2.16 13.05 11.45
CA LEU A 152 2.70 12.36 10.28
C LEU A 152 1.62 12.23 9.18
#